data_eae8be5399ef439ba22529cd5e0ec2da
#
_entry.id   eae8be5399ef439ba22529cd5e0ec2da
#
_cell.length_a   1.000
_cell.length_b   1.000
_cell.length_c   1.000
_cell.angle_alpha   90.00
_cell.angle_beta   90.00
_cell.angle_gamma   90.00
#
_symmetry.space_group_name_H-M   'P 1'
#
loop_
_entity.id
_entity.type
_entity.pdbx_description
1 polymer ?
#
loop_
_entity_poly.entity_id
_entity_poly.type
_entity_poly.pdbx_seq_one_letter_code
_entity_poly.pdbx_strand_id
1 'polypeptide(L)'
;EQVAIARAFRARYQHHLGQLLGHDGVLVMPTMPDIAPLRSAPESSLEDYRNRAIQMLCIAGLTGFPQVSMPLAQRDGAPLGLSLLGPAGSDRSLIALTEGIAGLG
;
A
#
# COMPACT_ATOMS: atom_id res chain seq x y z
N GLU A 1 27.10 -3.43 -9.12
CA GLU A 1 27.27 -3.77 -7.70
C GLU A 1 26.15 -3.22 -6.82
N GLN A 2 25.76 -1.95 -7.01
CA GLN A 2 24.60 -1.37 -6.30
C GLN A 2 23.31 -2.09 -6.64
N VAL A 3 23.16 -2.53 -7.88
CA VAL A 3 21.98 -3.29 -8.33
C VAL A 3 21.92 -4.65 -7.61
N ALA A 4 23.07 -5.31 -7.45
CA ALA A 4 23.12 -6.59 -6.74
C ALA A 4 22.75 -6.43 -5.27
N ILE A 5 23.20 -5.35 -4.63
CA ILE A 5 22.87 -5.04 -3.24
C ILE A 5 21.36 -4.76 -3.11
N ALA A 6 20.80 -3.99 -4.02
CA ALA A 6 19.38 -3.67 -4.02
C ALA A 6 18.51 -4.92 -4.21
N ARG A 7 18.91 -5.82 -5.11
CA ARG A 7 18.20 -7.08 -5.33
C ARG A 7 18.26 -8.00 -4.10
N ALA A 8 19.39 -8.05 -3.44
CA ALA A 8 19.54 -8.84 -2.21
C ALA A 8 18.66 -8.28 -1.10
N PHE A 9 18.60 -6.96 -0.97
CA PHE A 9 17.72 -6.29 -0.02
C PHE A 9 16.25 -6.60 -0.31
N ARG A 10 15.86 -6.51 -1.58
CA ARG A 10 14.50 -6.82 -2.03
C ARG A 10 14.09 -8.24 -1.68
N ALA A 11 14.98 -9.20 -1.92
CA ALA A 11 14.72 -10.61 -1.61
C ALA A 11 14.52 -10.83 -0.11
N ARG A 12 15.34 -10.20 0.72
CA ARG A 12 15.21 -10.28 2.17
C ARG A 12 13.91 -9.63 2.65
N TYR A 13 13.54 -8.52 2.05
CA TYR A 13 12.32 -7.80 2.38
C TYR A 13 11.09 -8.64 2.04
N GLN A 14 11.08 -9.25 0.83
CA GLN A 14 10.01 -10.16 0.42
C GLN A 14 9.86 -11.32 1.40
N HIS A 15 10.98 -11.92 1.79
CA HIS A 15 10.97 -13.05 2.71
C HIS A 15 10.44 -12.64 4.08
N HIS A 16 10.91 -11.53 4.61
CA HIS A 16 10.47 -11.02 5.91
C HIS A 16 8.97 -10.73 5.93
N LEU A 17 8.48 -10.03 4.94
CA LEU A 17 7.06 -9.68 4.87
C LEU A 17 6.20 -10.93 4.61
N GLY A 18 6.69 -11.85 3.79
CA GLY A 18 6.01 -13.13 3.57
C GLY A 18 5.86 -13.94 4.84
N GLN A 19 6.89 -13.96 5.68
CA GLN A 19 6.84 -14.62 6.99
C GLN A 19 5.84 -13.94 7.91
N LEU A 20 5.83 -12.62 7.90
CA LEU A 20 4.93 -11.83 8.74
C LEU A 20 3.46 -12.07 8.38
N LEU A 21 3.14 -12.10 7.09
CA LEU A 21 1.76 -12.28 6.61
C LEU A 21 1.32 -13.74 6.65
N GLY A 22 2.23 -14.69 6.44
CA GLY A 22 1.87 -16.09 6.36
C GLY A 22 0.96 -16.37 5.17
N HIS A 23 -0.01 -17.27 5.34
CA HIS A 23 -0.95 -17.65 4.28
C HIS A 23 -2.16 -16.73 4.18
N ASP A 24 -2.61 -16.20 5.29
CA ASP A 24 -3.89 -15.49 5.39
C ASP A 24 -3.80 -14.13 6.09
N GLY A 25 -2.60 -13.68 6.39
CA GLY A 25 -2.41 -12.36 6.98
C GLY A 25 -2.67 -11.24 5.98
N VAL A 26 -3.10 -10.09 6.48
CA VAL A 26 -3.38 -8.91 5.66
C VAL A 26 -2.82 -7.70 6.36
N LEU A 27 -2.09 -6.88 5.61
CA LEU A 27 -1.61 -5.59 6.11
C LEU A 27 -2.61 -4.52 5.71
N VAL A 28 -3.11 -3.79 6.69
CA VAL A 28 -4.08 -2.71 6.48
C VAL A 28 -3.34 -1.38 6.56
N MET A 29 -3.53 -0.52 5.57
CA MET A 29 -2.87 0.78 5.54
C MET A 29 -3.65 1.79 4.71
N PRO A 30 -3.45 3.09 4.95
CA PRO A 30 -4.01 4.08 4.04
C PRO A 30 -3.42 3.92 2.64
N THR A 31 -4.21 4.20 1.62
CA THR A 31 -3.71 4.14 0.23
C THR A 31 -2.72 5.25 -0.06
N MET A 32 -2.90 6.42 0.55
CA MET A 32 -2.00 7.57 0.41
C MET A 32 -1.71 8.15 1.79
N PRO A 33 -0.62 8.90 1.96
CA PRO A 33 -0.27 9.48 3.27
C PRO A 33 -1.27 10.49 3.77
N ASP A 34 -2.06 11.09 2.89
CA ASP A 34 -3.08 12.07 3.22
C ASP A 34 -4.04 12.22 2.05
N ILE A 35 -5.07 13.04 2.21
CA ILE A 35 -5.98 13.42 1.12
C ILE A 35 -5.21 14.14 0.02
N ALA A 36 -5.83 14.27 -1.16
CA ALA A 36 -5.19 14.91 -2.30
C ALA A 36 -4.75 16.33 -1.95
N PRO A 37 -3.53 16.72 -2.35
CA PRO A 37 -3.06 18.08 -2.12
C PRO A 37 -3.90 19.10 -2.89
N LEU A 38 -3.95 20.33 -2.37
CA LEU A 38 -4.62 21.42 -3.06
C LEU A 38 -3.87 21.74 -4.35
N ARG A 39 -4.60 22.19 -5.39
CA ARG A 39 -3.98 22.61 -6.65
C ARG A 39 -3.02 23.78 -6.45
N SER A 40 -3.28 24.61 -5.44
CA SER A 40 -2.46 25.78 -5.11
C SER A 40 -1.32 25.46 -4.15
N ALA A 41 -1.12 24.19 -3.79
CA ALA A 41 -0.07 23.82 -2.85
C ALA A 41 1.31 24.15 -3.40
N PRO A 42 2.24 24.65 -2.57
CA PRO A 42 3.60 24.95 -3.03
C PRO A 42 4.34 23.67 -3.42
N GLU A 43 5.32 23.81 -4.31
CA GLU A 43 6.10 22.71 -4.85
C GLU A 43 6.76 21.87 -3.73
N SER A 44 7.25 22.55 -2.68
CA SER A 44 7.87 21.87 -1.55
C SER A 44 6.90 20.94 -0.83
N SER A 45 5.63 21.34 -0.69
CA SER A 45 4.59 20.51 -0.08
C SER A 45 4.25 19.31 -0.95
N LEU A 46 4.20 19.49 -2.26
CA LEU A 46 3.92 18.43 -3.22
C LEU A 46 5.06 17.40 -3.22
N GLU A 47 6.29 17.87 -3.13
CA GLU A 47 7.45 16.98 -3.08
C GLU A 47 7.47 16.17 -1.79
N ASP A 48 7.18 16.80 -0.66
CA ASP A 48 7.08 16.11 0.63
C ASP A 48 5.98 15.03 0.59
N TYR A 49 4.82 15.38 0.05
CA TYR A 49 3.70 14.45 -0.12
C TYR A 49 4.12 13.24 -0.97
N ARG A 50 4.79 13.51 -2.09
CA ARG A 50 5.27 12.47 -3.01
C ARG A 50 6.27 11.53 -2.32
N ASN A 51 7.20 12.10 -1.57
CA ASN A 51 8.21 11.30 -0.86
C ASN A 51 7.57 10.41 0.21
N ARG A 52 6.62 10.92 0.96
CA ARG A 52 5.87 10.13 1.94
C ARG A 52 5.05 9.04 1.27
N ALA A 53 4.45 9.35 0.12
CA ALA A 53 3.69 8.37 -0.65
C ALA A 53 4.59 7.21 -1.12
N ILE A 54 5.77 7.51 -1.63
CA ILE A 54 6.72 6.50 -2.08
C ILE A 54 7.14 5.58 -0.92
N GLN A 55 7.48 6.16 0.22
CA GLN A 55 7.88 5.39 1.40
C GLN A 55 6.78 4.45 1.90
N MET A 56 5.54 4.89 1.81
CA MET A 56 4.39 4.10 2.26
C MET A 56 3.98 3.04 1.23
N LEU A 57 4.04 3.37 -0.06
CA LEU A 57 3.44 2.56 -1.11
C LEU A 57 4.43 1.68 -1.87
N CYS A 58 5.70 1.70 -1.52
CA CYS A 58 6.70 0.88 -2.20
C CYS A 58 6.58 -0.62 -1.85
N ILE A 59 5.83 -0.98 -0.82
CA ILE A 59 5.76 -2.34 -0.31
C ILE A 59 5.30 -3.33 -1.39
N ALA A 60 4.17 -3.04 -2.04
CA ALA A 60 3.64 -3.93 -3.08
C ALA A 60 4.61 -4.06 -4.26
N GLY A 61 5.23 -2.95 -4.68
CA GLY A 61 6.20 -2.97 -5.76
C GLY A 61 7.47 -3.73 -5.42
N LEU A 62 7.94 -3.63 -4.18
CA LEU A 62 9.14 -4.35 -3.74
C LEU A 62 8.90 -5.84 -3.55
N THR A 63 7.73 -6.22 -3.08
CA THR A 63 7.43 -7.62 -2.74
C THR A 63 6.76 -8.36 -3.90
N GLY A 64 6.07 -7.67 -4.78
CA GLY A 64 5.21 -8.30 -5.77
C GLY A 64 3.91 -8.84 -5.17
N PHE A 65 3.61 -8.49 -3.93
CA PHE A 65 2.40 -8.94 -3.25
C PHE A 65 1.19 -8.11 -3.72
N PRO A 66 -0.01 -8.70 -3.77
CA PRO A 66 -1.19 -7.98 -4.21
C PRO A 66 -1.66 -6.96 -3.18
N GLN A 67 -2.16 -5.84 -3.67
CA GLN A 67 -2.73 -4.78 -2.85
C GLN A 67 -4.02 -4.29 -3.51
N VAL A 68 -5.06 -4.13 -2.72
CA VAL A 68 -6.35 -3.60 -3.19
C VAL A 68 -6.68 -2.35 -2.38
N SER A 69 -7.07 -1.28 -3.06
CA SER A 69 -7.51 -0.05 -2.42
C SER A 69 -9.03 0.05 -2.45
N MET A 70 -9.61 0.41 -1.33
CA MET A 70 -11.05 0.58 -1.18
C MET A 70 -11.38 2.04 -0.86
N PRO A 71 -12.43 2.63 -1.46
CA PRO A 71 -12.79 4.02 -1.20
C PRO A 71 -13.64 4.16 0.07
N LEU A 72 -13.11 3.73 1.20
CA LEU A 72 -13.86 3.63 2.46
C LEU A 72 -13.54 4.69 3.49
N ALA A 73 -12.48 5.47 3.27
CA ALA A 73 -12.07 6.47 4.25
C ALA A 73 -12.28 7.87 3.74
N GLN A 74 -12.28 8.82 4.65
CA GLN A 74 -12.28 10.25 4.31
C GLN A 74 -11.64 11.03 5.44
N ARG A 75 -11.15 12.19 5.09
CA ARG A 75 -10.57 13.15 6.03
C ARG A 75 -10.98 14.54 5.59
N ASP A 76 -11.53 15.31 6.51
CA ASP A 76 -11.99 16.67 6.24
C ASP A 76 -12.92 16.74 5.01
N GLY A 77 -13.76 15.72 4.83
CA GLY A 77 -14.71 15.65 3.73
C GLY A 77 -14.13 15.20 2.39
N ALA A 78 -12.79 15.02 2.30
CA ALA A 78 -12.15 14.54 1.09
C ALA A 78 -11.94 13.03 1.14
N PRO A 79 -12.03 12.33 0.00
CA PRO A 79 -11.85 10.88 -0.01
C PRO A 79 -10.42 10.47 0.26
N LEU A 80 -10.26 9.36 0.98
CA LEU A 80 -8.99 8.74 1.27
C LEU A 80 -9.17 7.24 1.20
N GLY A 81 -8.35 6.56 0.40
CA GLY A 81 -8.45 5.12 0.23
C GLY A 81 -7.88 4.34 1.41
N LEU A 82 -8.44 3.17 1.65
CA LEU A 82 -7.93 2.19 2.59
C LEU A 82 -7.45 0.98 1.80
N SER A 83 -6.23 0.53 2.05
CA SER A 83 -5.63 -0.58 1.30
C SER A 83 -5.45 -1.82 2.13
N LEU A 84 -5.61 -2.97 1.49
CA LEU A 84 -5.25 -4.27 2.03
C LEU A 84 -4.15 -4.85 1.15
N LEU A 85 -3.08 -5.31 1.78
CA LEU A 85 -1.98 -6.00 1.10
C LEU A 85 -1.91 -7.43 1.63
N GLY A 86 -1.97 -8.41 0.74
CA GLY A 86 -1.96 -9.81 1.09
C GLY A 86 -0.69 -10.53 0.64
N PRO A 87 -0.50 -11.78 1.06
CA PRO A 87 0.68 -12.55 0.66
C PRO A 87 0.67 -12.90 -0.81
N ALA A 88 1.81 -13.34 -1.33
CA ALA A 88 1.93 -13.75 -2.72
C ALA A 88 0.86 -14.78 -3.11
N GLY A 89 0.22 -14.58 -4.25
CA GLY A 89 -0.80 -15.49 -4.76
C GLY A 89 -2.18 -15.32 -4.17
N SER A 90 -2.39 -14.34 -3.27
CA SER A 90 -3.68 -14.14 -2.61
C SER A 90 -4.61 -13.19 -3.37
N ASP A 91 -4.35 -12.91 -4.64
CA ASP A 91 -5.09 -11.92 -5.43
C ASP A 91 -6.60 -12.13 -5.36
N ARG A 92 -7.08 -13.33 -5.65
CA ARG A 92 -8.51 -13.62 -5.67
C ARG A 92 -9.15 -13.56 -4.29
N SER A 93 -8.48 -14.14 -3.28
CA SER A 93 -8.99 -14.11 -1.91
C SER A 93 -9.01 -12.70 -1.35
N LEU A 94 -8.02 -11.89 -1.74
CA LEU A 94 -7.95 -10.49 -1.32
C LEU A 94 -9.10 -9.67 -1.93
N ILE A 95 -9.40 -9.89 -3.21
CA ILE A 95 -10.53 -9.25 -3.89
C ILE A 95 -11.85 -9.65 -3.20
N ALA A 96 -12.02 -10.93 -2.90
CA ALA A 96 -13.22 -11.43 -2.22
C ALA A 96 -13.37 -10.79 -0.84
N LEU A 97 -12.26 -10.66 -0.11
CA LEU A 97 -12.27 -10.00 1.19
C LEU A 97 -12.70 -8.53 1.08
N THR A 98 -12.18 -7.81 0.11
CA THR A 98 -12.53 -6.40 -0.09
C THR A 98 -13.99 -6.24 -0.47
N GLU A 99 -14.55 -7.13 -1.27
CA GLU A 99 -15.97 -7.13 -1.60
C GLU A 99 -16.82 -7.33 -0.35
N GLY A 100 -16.43 -8.25 0.54
CA GLY A 100 -17.09 -8.48 1.80
C GLY A 100 -17.06 -7.27 2.71
N ILE A 101 -15.91 -6.62 2.81
CA ILE A 101 -15.75 -5.41 3.63
C ILE A 101 -16.58 -4.27 3.06
N ALA A 102 -16.57 -4.05 1.75
CA ALA A 102 -17.34 -3.00 1.11
C ALA A 102 -18.84 -3.21 1.29
N GLY A 103 -19.28 -4.46 1.34
CA GLY A 103 -20.67 -4.80 1.57
C GLY A 103 -21.17 -4.50 2.99
N LEU A 104 -20.25 -4.34 3.95
CA LEU A 104 -20.57 -4.00 5.32
C LEU A 104 -20.75 -2.50 5.54
N GLY A 105 -20.21 -1.69 4.63
CA GLY A 105 -20.34 -0.23 4.67
C GLY A 105 -21.53 0.26 3.86
#